data_263b2e806438fb09b34184f741b40e16
#
_entry.id   263b2e806438fb09b34184f741b40e16
#
_cell.length_a   1.000
_cell.length_b   1.000
_cell.length_c   1.000
_cell.angle_alpha   90.00
_cell.angle_beta   90.00
_cell.angle_gamma   90.00
#
_symmetry.space_group_name_H-M   'P 1'
#
loop_
_entity.id
_entity.type
_entity.pdbx_description
1 polymer ?
#
loop_
_entity_poly.entity_id
_entity_poly.type
_entity_poly.pdbx_seq_one_letter_code
_entity_poly.pdbx_strand_id
1 'polypeptide(L)'
;AATTFQKPLSVSYAMQRAMRTMSSPGRGGYAAARAAEETAFRCRSLAAELFGVPSPEQVVFTSNATHALNIAIRSLVPEGGRVAVSGYEHNAVTRPLHALGARIKVAASPLFDRAALLRAFENSISPELDAVVCTHVSNVFGFVLPIEEIAALCRAERVPLIVDASQSAGI
;
A
#
# COMPACT_ATOMS: atom_id res chain seq x y z
N ALA A 1 8.17 -6.77 -6.51
CA ALA A 1 8.84 -8.03 -6.81
C ALA A 1 7.96 -9.27 -6.61
N ALA A 2 6.71 -9.15 -6.18
CA ALA A 2 5.83 -10.29 -5.92
C ALA A 2 5.63 -11.22 -7.13
N THR A 3 5.79 -10.71 -8.34
CA THR A 3 5.64 -11.50 -9.58
C THR A 3 6.96 -11.98 -10.16
N THR A 4 8.08 -11.41 -9.78
CA THR A 4 9.39 -11.65 -10.42
C THR A 4 10.29 -12.58 -9.61
N PHE A 5 10.17 -12.61 -8.29
CA PHE A 5 10.96 -13.50 -7.46
C PHE A 5 10.26 -14.84 -7.22
N GLN A 6 11.04 -15.92 -7.29
CA GLN A 6 10.57 -17.24 -6.90
C GLN A 6 10.32 -17.28 -5.39
N LYS A 7 9.26 -17.98 -4.99
CA LYS A 7 8.92 -18.13 -3.58
C LYS A 7 9.93 -19.05 -2.89
N PRO A 8 10.37 -18.72 -1.67
CA PRO A 8 11.17 -19.64 -0.87
C PRO A 8 10.48 -21.00 -0.69
N LEU A 9 11.26 -22.08 -0.60
CA LEU A 9 10.71 -23.42 -0.40
C LEU A 9 9.84 -23.54 0.85
N SER A 10 10.17 -22.78 1.92
CA SER A 10 9.37 -22.71 3.15
C SER A 10 7.93 -22.26 2.88
N VAL A 11 7.71 -21.35 1.94
CA VAL A 11 6.36 -20.89 1.54
C VAL A 11 5.60 -22.04 0.89
N SER A 12 6.22 -22.75 -0.04
CA SER A 12 5.60 -23.90 -0.72
C SER A 12 5.20 -25.00 0.27
N TYR A 13 6.09 -25.35 1.21
CA TYR A 13 5.79 -26.33 2.25
C TYR A 13 4.68 -25.86 3.20
N ALA A 14 4.68 -24.61 3.60
CA ALA A 14 3.62 -24.05 4.45
C ALA A 14 2.26 -24.10 3.77
N MET A 15 2.19 -23.77 2.48
CA MET A 15 0.95 -23.85 1.69
C MET A 15 0.45 -25.29 1.57
N GLN A 16 1.32 -26.25 1.25
CA GLN A 16 0.94 -27.67 1.17
C GLN A 16 0.42 -28.19 2.50
N ARG A 17 1.08 -27.83 3.60
CA ARG A 17 0.63 -28.19 4.95
C ARG A 17 -0.74 -27.59 5.25
N ALA A 18 -0.94 -26.31 4.98
CA ALA A 18 -2.21 -25.62 5.21
C ALA A 18 -3.37 -26.28 4.44
N MET A 19 -3.18 -26.59 3.18
CA MET A 19 -4.20 -27.30 2.35
C MET A 19 -4.62 -28.65 2.91
N ARG A 20 -3.74 -29.35 3.66
CA ARG A 20 -4.02 -30.68 4.24
C ARG A 20 -4.59 -30.62 5.66
N THR A 21 -4.33 -29.55 6.41
CA THR A 21 -4.56 -29.51 7.86
C THR A 21 -5.47 -28.38 8.32
N MET A 22 -5.74 -27.40 7.47
CA MET A 22 -6.53 -26.21 7.79
C MET A 22 -7.84 -26.18 7.02
N SER A 23 -8.78 -25.42 7.55
CA SER A 23 -10.11 -25.20 6.98
C SER A 23 -10.42 -23.70 6.97
N SER A 24 -11.66 -23.32 6.68
CA SER A 24 -12.06 -21.90 6.65
C SER A 24 -11.98 -21.28 8.05
N PRO A 25 -11.21 -20.21 8.25
CA PRO A 25 -11.16 -19.51 9.53
C PRO A 25 -12.53 -18.90 9.86
N GLY A 26 -12.86 -18.82 11.16
CA GLY A 26 -14.08 -18.19 11.66
C GLY A 26 -15.39 -18.95 11.38
N ARG A 27 -15.33 -20.17 10.83
CA ARG A 27 -16.52 -20.99 10.52
C ARG A 27 -16.71 -22.22 11.42
N GLY A 28 -16.26 -22.14 12.65
CA GLY A 28 -16.48 -23.19 13.64
C GLY A 28 -15.34 -23.35 14.63
N GLY A 29 -15.62 -23.98 15.78
CA GLY A 29 -14.66 -24.19 16.86
C GLY A 29 -13.81 -25.46 16.74
N TYR A 30 -13.76 -26.15 15.61
CA TYR A 30 -12.97 -27.36 15.43
C TYR A 30 -11.50 -27.05 15.11
N ALA A 31 -10.62 -28.01 15.38
CA ALA A 31 -9.17 -27.79 15.38
C ALA A 31 -8.61 -27.19 14.07
N ALA A 32 -9.08 -27.65 12.91
CA ALA A 32 -8.60 -27.16 11.62
C ALA A 32 -9.01 -25.70 11.33
N ALA A 33 -10.19 -25.26 11.79
CA ALA A 33 -10.63 -23.87 11.67
C ALA A 33 -9.84 -22.95 12.61
N ARG A 34 -9.63 -23.36 13.87
CA ARG A 34 -8.77 -22.62 14.82
C ARG A 34 -7.35 -22.49 14.32
N ALA A 35 -6.74 -23.55 13.78
CA ALA A 35 -5.39 -23.50 13.22
C ALA A 35 -5.26 -22.50 12.06
N ALA A 36 -6.30 -22.38 11.22
CA ALA A 36 -6.32 -21.39 10.15
C ALA A 36 -6.43 -19.96 10.70
N GLU A 37 -7.29 -19.74 11.70
CA GLU A 37 -7.48 -18.43 12.35
C GLU A 37 -6.21 -17.97 13.07
N GLU A 38 -5.59 -18.84 13.87
CA GLU A 38 -4.32 -18.58 14.55
C GLU A 38 -3.19 -18.25 13.56
N THR A 39 -3.14 -18.97 12.43
CA THR A 39 -2.14 -18.73 11.37
C THR A 39 -2.36 -17.35 10.73
N ALA A 40 -3.60 -16.98 10.42
CA ALA A 40 -3.93 -15.68 9.87
C ALA A 40 -3.60 -14.54 10.84
N PHE A 41 -3.96 -14.70 12.12
CA PHE A 41 -3.68 -13.71 13.16
C PHE A 41 -2.16 -13.58 13.39
N ARG A 42 -1.42 -14.67 13.49
CA ARG A 42 0.03 -14.64 13.60
C ARG A 42 0.70 -13.93 12.42
N CYS A 43 0.22 -14.14 11.20
CA CYS A 43 0.74 -13.46 10.02
C CYS A 43 0.51 -11.95 10.12
N ARG A 44 -0.67 -11.50 10.58
CA ARG A 44 -0.94 -10.07 10.84
C ARG A 44 0.00 -9.51 11.90
N SER A 45 0.23 -10.24 13.00
CA SER A 45 1.12 -9.82 14.08
C SER A 45 2.55 -9.62 13.59
N LEU A 46 3.07 -10.57 12.81
CA LEU A 46 4.41 -10.47 12.22
C LEU A 46 4.52 -9.32 11.21
N ALA A 47 3.50 -9.09 10.41
CA ALA A 47 3.46 -7.95 9.49
C ALA A 47 3.37 -6.61 10.25
N ALA A 48 2.58 -6.54 11.32
CA ALA A 48 2.50 -5.37 12.18
C ALA A 48 3.85 -5.05 12.83
N GLU A 49 4.54 -6.06 13.34
CA GLU A 49 5.90 -5.93 13.90
C GLU A 49 6.89 -5.43 12.84
N LEU A 50 6.90 -6.06 11.65
CA LEU A 50 7.81 -5.70 10.54
C LEU A 50 7.65 -4.25 10.07
N PHE A 51 6.42 -3.76 10.03
CA PHE A 51 6.10 -2.42 9.52
C PHE A 51 5.84 -1.38 10.62
N GLY A 52 6.05 -1.72 11.90
CA GLY A 52 5.82 -0.81 13.02
C GLY A 52 4.36 -0.38 13.17
N VAL A 53 3.41 -1.23 12.77
CA VAL A 53 1.97 -0.98 12.91
C VAL A 53 1.54 -1.27 14.35
N PRO A 54 0.81 -0.37 15.03
CA PRO A 54 0.50 -0.52 16.46
C PRO A 54 -0.34 -1.75 16.81
N SER A 55 -1.20 -2.22 15.91
CA SER A 55 -2.11 -3.35 16.14
C SER A 55 -2.20 -4.27 14.92
N PRO A 56 -2.19 -5.61 15.09
CA PRO A 56 -2.42 -6.57 14.02
C PRO A 56 -3.78 -6.40 13.30
N GLU A 57 -4.78 -5.83 13.98
CA GLU A 57 -6.10 -5.56 13.40
C GLU A 57 -6.04 -4.48 12.30
N GLN A 58 -5.01 -3.64 12.31
CA GLN A 58 -4.77 -2.64 11.25
C GLN A 58 -4.12 -3.25 10.00
N VAL A 59 -3.74 -4.53 10.04
CA VAL A 59 -3.22 -5.26 8.87
C VAL A 59 -4.37 -5.97 8.17
N VAL A 60 -4.65 -5.58 6.93
CA VAL A 60 -5.73 -6.15 6.12
C VAL A 60 -5.15 -6.94 4.95
N PHE A 61 -5.54 -8.21 4.83
CA PHE A 61 -5.17 -9.04 3.69
C PHE A 61 -6.06 -8.76 2.48
N THR A 62 -5.44 -8.63 1.33
CA THR A 62 -6.13 -8.50 0.04
C THR A 62 -5.55 -9.49 -0.96
N SER A 63 -6.22 -9.67 -2.10
CA SER A 63 -5.76 -10.58 -3.15
C SER A 63 -4.41 -10.15 -3.76
N ASN A 64 -4.15 -8.85 -3.80
CA ASN A 64 -2.94 -8.23 -4.35
C ASN A 64 -2.90 -6.74 -4.01
N ALA A 65 -1.78 -6.07 -4.29
CA ALA A 65 -1.60 -4.63 -4.06
C ALA A 65 -2.61 -3.77 -4.85
N THR A 66 -2.98 -4.16 -6.06
CA THR A 66 -4.01 -3.44 -6.84
C THR A 66 -5.35 -3.39 -6.09
N HIS A 67 -5.75 -4.51 -5.49
CA HIS A 67 -6.98 -4.55 -4.67
C HIS A 67 -6.85 -3.68 -3.43
N ALA A 68 -5.71 -3.75 -2.72
CA ALA A 68 -5.44 -2.91 -1.55
C ALA A 68 -5.50 -1.42 -1.87
N LEU A 69 -4.83 -0.99 -2.95
CA LEU A 69 -4.83 0.40 -3.40
C LEU A 69 -6.22 0.88 -3.80
N ASN A 70 -7.02 0.03 -4.48
CA ASN A 70 -8.42 0.37 -4.80
C ASN A 70 -9.25 0.58 -3.52
N ILE A 71 -9.09 -0.27 -2.52
CA ILE A 71 -9.79 -0.10 -1.23
C ILE A 71 -9.36 1.21 -0.57
N ALA A 72 -8.05 1.44 -0.41
CA ALA A 72 -7.52 2.62 0.25
C ALA A 72 -7.95 3.92 -0.45
N ILE A 73 -7.81 3.98 -1.78
CA ILE A 73 -8.19 5.16 -2.57
C ILE A 73 -9.69 5.43 -2.43
N ARG A 74 -10.55 4.42 -2.62
CA ARG A 74 -12.01 4.60 -2.54
C ARG A 74 -12.52 4.88 -1.13
N SER A 75 -11.75 4.55 -0.09
CA SER A 75 -12.10 4.85 1.29
C SER A 75 -11.79 6.31 1.67
N LEU A 76 -10.82 6.94 1.03
CA LEU A 76 -10.34 8.28 1.38
C LEU A 76 -10.73 9.35 0.35
N VAL A 77 -10.89 8.97 -0.91
CA VAL A 77 -11.15 9.90 -2.01
C VAL A 77 -12.60 9.77 -2.47
N PRO A 78 -13.44 10.80 -2.27
CA PRO A 78 -14.80 10.82 -2.79
C PRO A 78 -14.84 11.00 -4.32
N GLU A 79 -16.00 10.82 -4.94
CA GLU A 79 -16.19 11.15 -6.35
C GLU A 79 -15.88 12.64 -6.59
N GLY A 80 -15.09 12.92 -7.63
CA GLY A 80 -14.61 14.27 -7.94
C GLY A 80 -13.60 14.84 -6.95
N GLY A 81 -13.11 14.04 -6.00
CA GLY A 81 -12.16 14.42 -4.96
C GLY A 81 -10.83 14.96 -5.51
N ARG A 82 -10.05 15.62 -4.65
CA ARG A 82 -8.78 16.26 -5.00
C ARG A 82 -7.62 15.44 -4.49
N VAL A 83 -6.70 15.04 -5.35
CA VAL A 83 -5.56 14.17 -5.01
C VAL A 83 -4.28 14.71 -5.61
N ALA A 84 -3.19 14.68 -4.84
CA ALA A 84 -1.85 14.88 -5.38
C ALA A 84 -1.15 13.52 -5.58
N VAL A 85 -0.39 13.39 -6.67
CA VAL A 85 0.39 12.19 -7.02
C VAL A 85 1.80 12.58 -7.48
N SER A 86 2.76 11.64 -7.43
CA SER A 86 4.14 11.92 -7.86
C SER A 86 4.33 11.95 -9.39
N GLY A 87 3.43 11.33 -10.13
CA GLY A 87 3.59 11.09 -11.57
C GLY A 87 4.34 9.79 -11.90
N TYR A 88 4.78 9.04 -10.91
CA TYR A 88 5.44 7.73 -11.07
C TYR A 88 4.54 6.55 -10.70
N GLU A 89 3.26 6.80 -10.50
CA GLU A 89 2.30 5.82 -10.02
C GLU A 89 2.02 4.73 -11.05
N HIS A 90 1.85 3.52 -10.53
CA HIS A 90 1.36 2.39 -11.31
C HIS A 90 -0.13 2.57 -11.67
N ASN A 91 -0.59 1.89 -12.73
CA ASN A 91 -1.99 1.86 -13.15
C ASN A 91 -2.99 1.45 -12.05
N ALA A 92 -2.52 0.72 -11.03
CA ALA A 92 -3.32 0.37 -9.85
C ALA A 92 -3.76 1.60 -9.02
N VAL A 93 -3.07 2.73 -9.17
CA VAL A 93 -3.40 4.02 -8.57
C VAL A 93 -4.17 4.90 -9.55
N THR A 94 -3.66 5.08 -10.76
CA THR A 94 -4.23 6.03 -11.72
C THR A 94 -5.63 5.65 -12.18
N ARG A 95 -5.89 4.36 -12.44
CA ARG A 95 -7.20 3.90 -12.90
C ARG A 95 -8.33 4.14 -11.90
N PRO A 96 -8.23 3.78 -10.60
CA PRO A 96 -9.30 4.10 -9.64
C PRO A 96 -9.49 5.60 -9.44
N LEU A 97 -8.43 6.41 -9.47
CA LEU A 97 -8.56 7.87 -9.40
C LEU A 97 -9.34 8.44 -10.59
N HIS A 98 -9.03 7.99 -11.81
CA HIS A 98 -9.79 8.39 -13.00
C HIS A 98 -11.23 7.89 -12.95
N ALA A 99 -11.48 6.67 -12.46
CA ALA A 99 -12.83 6.13 -12.33
C ALA A 99 -13.69 6.89 -11.31
N LEU A 100 -13.08 7.55 -10.32
CA LEU A 100 -13.74 8.45 -9.37
C LEU A 100 -13.90 9.87 -9.93
N GLY A 101 -13.44 10.16 -11.14
CA GLY A 101 -13.41 11.53 -11.67
C GLY A 101 -12.55 12.47 -10.82
N ALA A 102 -11.55 11.95 -10.11
CA ALA A 102 -10.71 12.72 -9.21
C ALA A 102 -9.95 13.84 -9.96
N ARG A 103 -9.82 15.00 -9.30
CA ARG A 103 -8.99 16.12 -9.76
C ARG A 103 -7.56 15.86 -9.32
N ILE A 104 -6.75 15.37 -10.25
CA ILE A 104 -5.39 14.92 -9.98
C ILE A 104 -4.42 16.08 -10.20
N LYS A 105 -3.66 16.44 -9.18
CA LYS A 105 -2.52 17.35 -9.25
C LYS A 105 -1.23 16.51 -9.24
N VAL A 106 -0.44 16.60 -10.30
CA VAL A 106 0.83 15.87 -10.41
C VAL A 106 1.96 16.73 -9.86
N ALA A 107 2.67 16.24 -8.84
CA ALA A 107 3.91 16.81 -8.34
C ALA A 107 5.06 16.42 -9.30
N ALA A 108 5.08 17.05 -10.47
CA ALA A 108 6.03 16.72 -11.53
C ALA A 108 7.45 17.21 -11.20
N SER A 109 8.42 16.35 -11.44
CA SER A 109 9.86 16.68 -11.29
C SER A 109 10.69 15.98 -12.37
N PRO A 110 11.91 16.43 -12.65
CA PRO A 110 12.87 15.65 -13.41
C PRO A 110 13.13 14.31 -12.74
N LEU A 111 13.37 13.27 -13.55
CA LEU A 111 13.68 11.93 -13.05
C LEU A 111 14.96 11.95 -12.22
N PHE A 112 14.95 11.28 -11.09
CA PHE A 112 16.04 11.20 -10.08
C PHE A 112 16.39 12.53 -9.38
N ASP A 113 15.64 13.60 -9.58
CA ASP A 113 15.79 14.85 -8.82
C ASP A 113 14.88 14.85 -7.57
N ARG A 114 15.43 14.31 -6.47
CA ARG A 114 14.73 14.25 -5.17
C ARG A 114 14.34 15.64 -4.65
N ALA A 115 15.23 16.63 -4.81
CA ALA A 115 14.97 17.97 -4.31
C ALA A 115 13.86 18.68 -5.09
N ALA A 116 13.86 18.54 -6.42
CA ALA A 116 12.77 19.07 -7.25
C ALA A 116 11.45 18.40 -6.95
N LEU A 117 11.45 17.07 -6.71
CA LEU A 117 10.24 16.33 -6.36
C LEU A 117 9.65 16.82 -5.02
N LEU A 118 10.49 17.01 -3.99
CA LEU A 118 10.03 17.54 -2.70
C LEU A 118 9.40 18.93 -2.85
N ARG A 119 10.08 19.84 -3.57
CA ARG A 119 9.50 21.17 -3.84
C ARG A 119 8.17 21.08 -4.61
N ALA A 120 8.04 20.13 -5.54
CA ALA A 120 6.79 19.92 -6.26
C ALA A 120 5.67 19.43 -5.33
N PHE A 121 5.97 18.58 -4.36
CA PHE A 121 5.01 18.17 -3.33
C PHE A 121 4.68 19.31 -2.37
N GLU A 122 5.64 20.10 -1.89
CA GLU A 122 5.42 21.30 -1.08
C GLU A 122 4.42 22.27 -1.75
N ASN A 123 4.54 22.46 -3.07
CA ASN A 123 3.64 23.30 -3.84
C ASN A 123 2.29 22.63 -4.19
N SER A 124 2.17 21.34 -3.95
CA SER A 124 0.98 20.56 -4.33
C SER A 124 0.12 20.18 -3.14
N ILE A 125 0.69 19.97 -1.97
CA ILE A 125 -0.03 19.57 -0.77
C ILE A 125 -0.69 20.80 -0.15
N SER A 126 -1.97 20.69 0.13
CA SER A 126 -2.77 21.69 0.81
C SER A 126 -3.90 21.02 1.59
N PRO A 127 -4.50 21.66 2.62
CA PRO A 127 -5.61 21.11 3.39
C PRO A 127 -6.86 20.75 2.58
N GLU A 128 -6.92 21.21 1.32
CA GLU A 128 -8.04 20.93 0.42
C GLU A 128 -7.95 19.57 -0.27
N LEU A 129 -6.84 18.85 -0.13
CA LEU A 129 -6.69 17.51 -0.70
C LEU A 129 -7.39 16.47 0.16
N ASP A 130 -8.07 15.53 -0.48
CA ASP A 130 -8.64 14.35 0.17
C ASP A 130 -7.55 13.30 0.47
N ALA A 131 -6.53 13.22 -0.39
CA ALA A 131 -5.38 12.33 -0.17
C ALA A 131 -4.16 12.74 -1.02
N VAL A 132 -2.98 12.29 -0.58
CA VAL A 132 -1.78 12.17 -1.42
C VAL A 132 -1.57 10.67 -1.69
N VAL A 133 -1.27 10.32 -2.94
CA VAL A 133 -0.91 8.94 -3.31
C VAL A 133 0.46 8.95 -3.94
N CYS A 134 1.39 8.17 -3.41
CA CYS A 134 2.77 8.17 -3.84
C CYS A 134 3.35 6.75 -3.87
N THR A 135 3.98 6.36 -4.97
CA THR A 135 4.78 5.15 -4.98
C THR A 135 6.08 5.37 -4.20
N HIS A 136 6.55 4.36 -3.45
CA HIS A 136 7.85 4.46 -2.78
C HIS A 136 8.99 4.22 -3.76
N VAL A 137 8.88 3.20 -4.60
CA VAL A 137 9.88 2.91 -5.64
C VAL A 137 9.16 2.70 -6.96
N SER A 138 9.54 3.49 -7.96
CA SER A 138 8.99 3.34 -9.31
C SER A 138 9.34 1.97 -9.90
N ASN A 139 8.35 1.22 -10.33
CA ASN A 139 8.54 -0.09 -10.97
C ASN A 139 9.15 0.00 -12.37
N VAL A 140 9.16 1.19 -12.98
CA VAL A 140 9.72 1.44 -14.32
C VAL A 140 11.15 1.93 -14.23
N PHE A 141 11.41 2.90 -13.33
CA PHE A 141 12.69 3.61 -13.29
C PHE A 141 13.58 3.18 -12.12
N GLY A 142 13.04 2.48 -11.10
CA GLY A 142 13.76 2.21 -9.86
C GLY A 142 14.05 3.46 -9.02
N PHE A 143 13.42 4.59 -9.35
CA PHE A 143 13.57 5.82 -8.57
C PHE A 143 12.92 5.64 -7.20
N VAL A 144 13.70 5.86 -6.14
CA VAL A 144 13.26 5.80 -4.74
C VAL A 144 12.79 7.20 -4.34
N LEU A 145 11.51 7.33 -4.05
CA LEU A 145 10.89 8.60 -3.69
C LEU A 145 11.05 8.87 -2.18
N PRO A 146 11.17 10.15 -1.77
CA PRO A 146 11.40 10.57 -0.39
C PRO A 146 10.12 10.51 0.46
N ILE A 147 9.68 9.29 0.76
CA ILE A 147 8.38 9.07 1.43
C ILE A 147 8.32 9.67 2.82
N GLU A 148 9.44 9.67 3.58
CA GLU A 148 9.46 10.22 4.94
C GLU A 148 9.20 11.72 4.95
N GLU A 149 9.83 12.45 4.04
CA GLU A 149 9.66 13.89 3.89
C GLU A 149 8.26 14.25 3.35
N ILE A 150 7.79 13.48 2.35
CA ILE A 150 6.41 13.64 1.82
C ILE A 150 5.39 13.37 2.94
N ALA A 151 5.61 12.35 3.77
CA ALA A 151 4.75 12.07 4.91
C ALA A 151 4.78 13.18 5.96
N ALA A 152 5.94 13.85 6.15
CA ALA A 152 6.02 15.01 7.03
C ALA A 152 5.20 16.18 6.52
N LEU A 153 5.27 16.47 5.22
CA LEU A 153 4.43 17.49 4.56
C LEU A 153 2.93 17.16 4.71
N CYS A 154 2.55 15.91 4.43
CA CYS A 154 1.17 15.48 4.57
C CYS A 154 0.64 15.61 6.01
N ARG A 155 1.47 15.26 7.01
CA ARG A 155 1.10 15.42 8.42
C ARG A 155 0.91 16.89 8.82
N ALA A 156 1.76 17.80 8.33
CA ALA A 156 1.66 19.23 8.60
C ALA A 156 0.32 19.80 8.12
N GLU A 157 -0.14 19.37 6.96
CA GLU A 157 -1.41 19.79 6.35
C GLU A 157 -2.60 18.90 6.73
N ARG A 158 -2.39 17.84 7.54
CA ARG A 158 -3.40 16.85 7.96
C ARG A 158 -4.07 16.12 6.78
N VAL A 159 -3.34 15.90 5.71
CA VAL A 159 -3.78 15.17 4.52
C VAL A 159 -3.33 13.70 4.64
N PRO A 160 -4.21 12.72 4.42
CA PRO A 160 -3.82 11.31 4.41
C PRO A 160 -2.86 11.00 3.26
N LEU A 161 -1.84 10.17 3.55
CA LEU A 161 -0.90 9.66 2.57
C LEU A 161 -1.13 8.17 2.32
N ILE A 162 -1.34 7.79 1.07
CA ILE A 162 -1.35 6.39 0.60
C ILE A 162 -0.01 6.11 -0.05
N VAL A 163 0.73 5.13 0.45
CA VAL A 163 2.01 4.71 -0.12
C VAL A 163 1.87 3.37 -0.83
N ASP A 164 2.17 3.34 -2.13
CA ASP A 164 2.36 2.09 -2.86
C ASP A 164 3.80 1.59 -2.63
N ALA A 165 3.93 0.63 -1.72
CA ALA A 165 5.20 0.00 -1.37
C ALA A 165 5.43 -1.36 -2.07
N SER A 166 4.74 -1.63 -3.18
CA SER A 166 4.79 -2.92 -3.88
C SER A 166 6.21 -3.35 -4.29
N GLN A 167 7.12 -2.39 -4.48
CA GLN A 167 8.51 -2.64 -4.87
C GLN A 167 9.50 -2.61 -3.69
N SER A 168 9.08 -2.18 -2.51
CA SER A 168 9.99 -1.90 -1.39
C SER A 168 9.61 -2.57 -0.08
N ALA A 169 8.37 -3.00 0.08
CA ALA A 169 7.93 -3.60 1.34
C ALA A 169 8.66 -4.92 1.63
N GLY A 170 9.40 -4.96 2.74
CA GLY A 170 10.14 -6.14 3.19
C GLY A 170 11.52 -6.33 2.53
N ILE A 171 12.09 -5.29 1.91
CA ILE A 171 13.43 -5.28 1.31
C ILE A 171 14.33 -4.34 2.09
#